data_67bfc899c4f9d6aacc32e50c1eef6863
#
_entry.id   67bfc899c4f9d6aacc32e50c1eef6863
#
_cell.length_a   1.000
_cell.length_b   1.000
_cell.length_c   1.000
_cell.angle_alpha   90.00
_cell.angle_beta   90.00
_cell.angle_gamma   90.00
#
_symmetry.space_group_name_H-M   'P 1'
#
loop_
_entity.id
_entity.type
_entity.pdbx_description
1 polymer ?
#
loop_
_entity_poly.entity_id
_entity_poly.type
_entity_poly.pdbx_seq_one_letter_code
_entity_poly.pdbx_strand_id
1 'polypeptide(L)'
;MKRYITYTLIALLFVSMLPATAWGPKGHDVVAAIAEQHLTCKAKRQISKLLDGKSIVYYSSWMDNIQNSPYWEDGYNKTKTWHYANVDKGLTYETMQKNENGDVVTALTMLTDEMLDNYKHLTDSMKVDYLKMIVHMVGDLHCPMHAGRLSDLGGNRMKVKWFRQDTNLHSVWDSKMIDSARKWSYTEWCDQLDRKDRKYRKEVMSGTYEDWFTETVEAAADIYEYVESMDQASPNLSYQFVYDFSPLLEERLLHAGYRLAYVLNEIFK
;
A
#
# COMPACT_ATOMS: atom_id res chain seq x y z
N MET A 1 -8.13 39.43 -52.93
CA MET A 1 -7.52 39.32 -51.59
C MET A 1 -8.02 38.05 -50.93
N LYS A 2 -7.19 37.03 -50.86
CA LYS A 2 -7.52 35.75 -50.19
C LYS A 2 -7.13 35.88 -48.72
N ARG A 3 -8.11 35.78 -47.81
CA ARG A 3 -7.89 35.74 -46.36
C ARG A 3 -7.51 34.30 -45.98
N TYR A 4 -6.30 34.12 -45.48
CA TYR A 4 -5.86 32.86 -44.82
C TYR A 4 -6.29 32.92 -43.38
N ILE A 5 -7.18 32.01 -42.97
CA ILE A 5 -7.56 31.79 -41.57
C ILE A 5 -6.59 30.77 -41.03
N THR A 6 -5.70 31.23 -40.11
CA THR A 6 -4.75 30.38 -39.40
C THR A 6 -5.47 29.79 -38.19
N TYR A 7 -5.75 28.49 -38.20
CA TYR A 7 -6.24 27.77 -37.04
C TYR A 7 -5.06 27.41 -36.13
N THR A 8 -4.97 28.08 -35.00
CA THR A 8 -4.01 27.70 -33.93
C THR A 8 -4.63 26.56 -33.16
N LEU A 9 -4.11 25.35 -33.34
CA LEU A 9 -4.46 24.18 -32.52
C LEU A 9 -3.84 24.37 -31.16
N ILE A 10 -4.64 24.71 -30.14
CA ILE A 10 -4.22 24.64 -28.74
C ILE A 10 -4.39 23.20 -28.33
N ALA A 11 -3.28 22.45 -28.29
CA ALA A 11 -3.23 21.15 -27.67
C ALA A 11 -3.28 21.34 -26.15
N LEU A 12 -4.46 21.18 -25.54
CA LEU A 12 -4.59 21.03 -24.10
C LEU A 12 -3.97 19.67 -23.72
N LEU A 13 -2.74 19.71 -23.20
CA LEU A 13 -2.16 18.59 -22.48
C LEU A 13 -2.96 18.40 -21.18
N PHE A 14 -3.97 17.54 -21.22
CA PHE A 14 -4.53 16.92 -20.04
C PHE A 14 -3.44 16.01 -19.46
N VAL A 15 -2.66 16.54 -18.53
CA VAL A 15 -1.93 15.69 -17.59
C VAL A 15 -3.00 15.04 -16.71
N SER A 16 -3.42 13.84 -17.09
CA SER A 16 -4.21 12.99 -16.19
C SER A 16 -3.35 12.74 -14.96
N MET A 17 -3.64 13.43 -13.86
CA MET A 17 -3.21 13.01 -12.55
C MET A 17 -3.89 11.67 -12.30
N LEU A 18 -3.21 10.58 -12.58
CA LEU A 18 -3.63 9.27 -12.10
C LEU A 18 -3.64 9.37 -10.57
N PRO A 19 -4.70 8.93 -9.91
CA PRO A 19 -4.69 8.85 -8.46
C PRO A 19 -3.48 8.03 -8.03
N ALA A 20 -2.76 8.50 -7.01
CA ALA A 20 -1.72 7.71 -6.39
C ALA A 20 -2.41 6.48 -5.80
N THR A 21 -2.07 5.33 -6.34
CA THR A 21 -2.45 4.04 -5.77
C THR A 21 -1.39 3.66 -4.76
N ALA A 22 -1.74 2.96 -3.72
CA ALA A 22 -0.89 2.31 -2.73
C ALA A 22 0.28 1.52 -3.35
N TRP A 23 0.89 0.58 -2.64
CA TRP A 23 1.74 -0.36 -3.37
C TRP A 23 1.11 -0.66 -4.71
N GLY A 24 1.80 -0.39 -5.82
CA GLY A 24 1.27 -0.77 -7.13
C GLY A 24 0.86 -2.25 -7.15
N PRO A 25 0.07 -2.70 -8.12
CA PRO A 25 -0.51 -4.05 -8.12
C PRO A 25 0.50 -5.15 -7.80
N LYS A 26 1.74 -5.03 -8.28
CA LYS A 26 2.79 -6.03 -8.00
C LYS A 26 3.14 -6.11 -6.51
N GLY A 27 3.23 -5.00 -5.79
CA GLY A 27 3.54 -5.02 -4.35
C GLY A 27 2.43 -5.69 -3.54
N HIS A 28 1.18 -5.34 -3.82
CA HIS A 28 0.03 -6.03 -3.21
C HIS A 28 -0.01 -7.51 -3.54
N ASP A 29 0.31 -7.91 -4.77
CA ASP A 29 0.37 -9.32 -5.16
C ASP A 29 1.46 -10.07 -4.38
N VAL A 30 2.64 -9.46 -4.18
CA VAL A 30 3.72 -10.06 -3.37
C VAL A 30 3.28 -10.25 -1.92
N VAL A 31 2.70 -9.22 -1.31
CA VAL A 31 2.19 -9.28 0.09
C VAL A 31 1.15 -10.38 0.24
N ALA A 32 0.16 -10.41 -0.64
CA ALA A 32 -0.90 -11.43 -0.62
C ALA A 32 -0.35 -12.85 -0.88
N ALA A 33 0.61 -13.01 -1.81
CA ALA A 33 1.22 -14.30 -2.12
C ALA A 33 2.02 -14.86 -0.94
N ILE A 34 2.81 -14.02 -0.24
CA ILE A 34 3.50 -14.42 0.98
C ILE A 34 2.48 -14.82 2.05
N ALA A 35 1.46 -14.00 2.26
CA ALA A 35 0.42 -14.31 3.25
C ALA A 35 -0.27 -15.65 2.96
N GLU A 36 -0.64 -15.92 1.72
CA GLU A 36 -1.35 -17.15 1.33
C GLU A 36 -0.53 -18.41 1.63
N GLN A 37 0.80 -18.36 1.58
CA GLN A 37 1.67 -19.48 1.94
C GLN A 37 1.61 -19.82 3.44
N HIS A 38 1.36 -18.82 4.29
CA HIS A 38 1.34 -18.97 5.75
C HIS A 38 -0.06 -19.07 6.38
N LEU A 39 -1.12 -19.14 5.56
CA LEU A 39 -2.46 -19.40 6.06
C LEU A 39 -2.58 -20.81 6.61
N THR A 40 -3.28 -20.96 7.73
CA THR A 40 -3.68 -22.27 8.25
C THR A 40 -4.65 -22.98 7.29
N CYS A 41 -4.70 -24.32 7.37
CA CYS A 41 -5.67 -25.07 6.54
C CYS A 41 -7.11 -24.62 6.76
N LYS A 42 -7.47 -24.18 7.98
CA LYS A 42 -8.79 -23.68 8.32
C LYS A 42 -9.05 -22.32 7.66
N ALA A 43 -8.11 -21.37 7.79
CA ALA A 43 -8.20 -20.07 7.14
C ALA A 43 -8.28 -20.20 5.61
N LYS A 44 -7.40 -21.00 4.99
CA LYS A 44 -7.44 -21.28 3.54
C LYS A 44 -8.81 -21.74 3.07
N ARG A 45 -9.43 -22.69 3.79
CA ARG A 45 -10.73 -23.23 3.43
C ARG A 45 -11.84 -22.19 3.54
N GLN A 46 -11.86 -21.40 4.61
CA GLN A 46 -12.88 -20.38 4.82
C GLN A 46 -12.75 -19.22 3.82
N ILE A 47 -11.53 -18.74 3.61
CA ILE A 47 -11.22 -17.69 2.61
C ILE A 47 -11.60 -18.16 1.20
N SER A 48 -11.19 -19.37 0.81
CA SER A 48 -11.56 -19.95 -0.49
C SER A 48 -13.07 -20.03 -0.69
N LYS A 49 -13.83 -20.37 0.36
CA LYS A 49 -15.30 -20.38 0.30
C LYS A 49 -15.87 -18.97 0.11
N LEU A 50 -15.36 -17.96 0.82
CA LEU A 50 -15.81 -16.58 0.70
C LEU A 50 -15.48 -15.98 -0.67
N LEU A 51 -14.34 -16.33 -1.24
CA LEU A 51 -13.83 -15.78 -2.50
C LEU A 51 -14.17 -16.65 -3.72
N ASP A 52 -15.11 -17.59 -3.59
CA ASP A 52 -15.54 -18.49 -4.66
C ASP A 52 -14.36 -19.22 -5.34
N GLY A 53 -13.46 -19.76 -4.51
CA GLY A 53 -12.28 -20.51 -4.94
C GLY A 53 -11.12 -19.65 -5.46
N LYS A 54 -11.25 -18.34 -5.48
CA LYS A 54 -10.15 -17.45 -5.91
C LYS A 54 -9.14 -17.21 -4.78
N SER A 55 -7.89 -16.97 -5.17
CA SER A 55 -6.79 -16.56 -4.29
C SER A 55 -7.03 -15.15 -3.75
N ILE A 56 -6.47 -14.84 -2.57
CA ILE A 56 -6.39 -13.47 -2.06
C ILE A 56 -5.54 -12.57 -2.95
N VAL A 57 -4.56 -13.13 -3.68
CA VAL A 57 -3.77 -12.40 -4.68
C VAL A 57 -4.65 -11.81 -5.78
N TYR A 58 -5.68 -12.54 -6.23
CA TYR A 58 -6.60 -12.05 -7.25
C TYR A 58 -7.33 -10.75 -6.83
N TYR A 59 -7.49 -10.56 -5.52
CA TYR A 59 -8.17 -9.40 -4.95
C TYR A 59 -7.24 -8.40 -4.24
N SER A 60 -5.93 -8.60 -4.32
CA SER A 60 -4.95 -7.78 -3.60
C SER A 60 -5.07 -6.27 -3.89
N SER A 61 -5.37 -5.90 -5.13
CA SER A 61 -5.59 -4.51 -5.59
C SER A 61 -7.08 -4.16 -5.76
N TRP A 62 -7.99 -4.94 -5.18
CA TRP A 62 -9.43 -4.74 -5.39
C TRP A 62 -9.89 -3.36 -4.88
N MET A 63 -9.38 -2.90 -3.75
CA MET A 63 -9.78 -1.63 -3.14
C MET A 63 -9.42 -0.43 -4.00
N ASP A 64 -8.27 -0.45 -4.67
CA ASP A 64 -7.88 0.55 -5.67
C ASP A 64 -8.75 0.49 -6.93
N ASN A 65 -9.03 -0.71 -7.40
CA ASN A 65 -9.79 -0.91 -8.63
C ASN A 65 -11.25 -0.48 -8.50
N ILE A 66 -11.85 -0.65 -7.32
CA ILE A 66 -13.27 -0.36 -7.10
C ILE A 66 -13.55 1.12 -6.87
N GLN A 67 -12.55 1.91 -6.48
CA GLN A 67 -12.76 3.34 -6.15
C GLN A 67 -13.43 4.16 -7.26
N ASN A 68 -13.29 3.76 -8.51
CA ASN A 68 -13.93 4.39 -9.66
C ASN A 68 -15.19 3.65 -10.14
N SER A 69 -15.67 2.66 -9.40
CA SER A 69 -16.86 1.89 -9.75
C SER A 69 -18.14 2.65 -9.36
N PRO A 70 -19.12 2.78 -10.26
CA PRO A 70 -20.40 3.41 -9.93
C PRO A 70 -21.16 2.64 -8.82
N TYR A 71 -20.84 1.36 -8.60
CA TYR A 71 -21.42 0.58 -7.51
C TYR A 71 -20.79 0.85 -6.15
N TRP A 72 -19.69 1.63 -6.09
CA TRP A 72 -18.94 1.94 -4.87
C TRP A 72 -18.83 3.44 -4.61
N GLU A 73 -19.62 4.28 -5.28
CA GLU A 73 -19.50 5.74 -5.21
C GLU A 73 -19.58 6.25 -3.75
N ASP A 74 -20.58 5.81 -2.99
CA ASP A 74 -20.71 6.14 -1.55
C ASP A 74 -19.61 5.48 -0.70
N GLY A 75 -19.19 4.27 -1.06
CA GLY A 75 -18.12 3.53 -0.40
C GLY A 75 -16.76 4.20 -0.58
N TYR A 76 -16.44 4.65 -1.80
CA TYR A 76 -15.19 5.37 -2.08
C TYR A 76 -15.05 6.63 -1.25
N ASN A 77 -16.09 7.44 -1.16
CA ASN A 77 -16.06 8.67 -0.37
C ASN A 77 -15.76 8.44 1.11
N LYS A 78 -16.13 7.28 1.65
CA LYS A 78 -15.84 6.88 3.03
C LYS A 78 -14.46 6.24 3.19
N THR A 79 -14.01 5.47 2.21
CA THR A 79 -12.83 4.59 2.32
C THR A 79 -11.57 5.15 1.69
N LYS A 80 -11.64 6.24 0.92
CA LYS A 80 -10.48 6.82 0.23
C LYS A 80 -9.30 7.20 1.16
N THR A 81 -9.59 7.53 2.41
CA THR A 81 -8.58 7.86 3.42
C THR A 81 -8.04 6.64 4.17
N TRP A 82 -8.66 5.48 3.99
CA TRP A 82 -8.27 4.24 4.66
C TRP A 82 -7.00 3.60 4.07
N HIS A 83 -6.49 4.13 2.96
CA HIS A 83 -5.26 3.65 2.35
C HIS A 83 -4.00 4.18 3.06
N TYR A 84 -4.08 5.26 3.85
CA TYR A 84 -2.91 5.95 4.40
C TYR A 84 -3.21 6.61 5.74
N ALA A 85 -2.12 7.00 6.44
CA ALA A 85 -2.16 7.93 7.56
C ALA A 85 -0.92 8.84 7.48
N ASN A 86 -1.10 10.12 7.16
CA ASN A 86 0.01 11.03 6.92
C ASN A 86 0.55 11.62 8.22
N VAL A 87 1.85 11.45 8.48
CA VAL A 87 2.53 11.88 9.70
C VAL A 87 3.62 12.89 9.35
N ASP A 88 3.44 14.15 9.75
CA ASP A 88 4.47 15.18 9.53
C ASP A 88 5.68 14.97 10.43
N LYS A 89 6.83 15.52 10.00
CA LYS A 89 8.11 15.39 10.69
C LYS A 89 8.01 15.81 12.16
N GLY A 90 8.47 14.92 13.03
CA GLY A 90 8.45 15.15 14.48
C GLY A 90 7.14 14.81 15.18
N LEU A 91 6.14 14.32 14.45
CA LEU A 91 4.90 13.78 15.00
C LEU A 91 4.94 12.25 15.02
N THR A 92 4.04 11.67 15.82
CA THR A 92 3.76 10.24 15.87
C THR A 92 2.33 9.99 15.38
N TYR A 93 1.94 8.72 15.22
CA TYR A 93 0.56 8.38 14.91
C TYR A 93 -0.43 8.95 15.94
N GLU A 94 -0.09 8.95 17.24
CA GLU A 94 -0.93 9.51 18.30
C GLU A 94 -1.09 11.03 18.19
N THR A 95 -0.04 11.75 17.78
CA THR A 95 0.01 13.23 17.79
C THR A 95 -0.26 13.87 16.43
N MET A 96 -0.36 13.05 15.36
CA MET A 96 -0.68 13.54 14.02
C MET A 96 -2.11 14.11 13.94
N GLN A 97 -2.37 14.91 12.93
CA GLN A 97 -3.74 15.34 12.58
C GLN A 97 -4.53 14.13 12.06
N LYS A 98 -5.53 13.69 12.82
CA LYS A 98 -6.43 12.59 12.43
C LYS A 98 -7.42 13.03 11.37
N ASN A 99 -7.74 12.11 10.45
CA ASN A 99 -8.80 12.30 9.46
C ASN A 99 -10.15 11.93 10.05
N GLU A 100 -11.18 12.76 9.85
CA GLU A 100 -12.53 12.50 10.36
C GLU A 100 -13.18 11.23 9.79
N ASN A 101 -12.79 10.83 8.56
CA ASN A 101 -13.27 9.60 7.92
C ASN A 101 -12.42 8.36 8.28
N GLY A 102 -11.47 8.49 9.20
CA GLY A 102 -10.53 7.44 9.56
C GLY A 102 -9.31 7.38 8.64
N ASP A 103 -8.42 6.48 8.96
CA ASP A 103 -7.15 6.22 8.30
C ASP A 103 -6.88 4.70 8.23
N VAL A 104 -5.76 4.29 7.67
CA VAL A 104 -5.41 2.87 7.50
C VAL A 104 -5.37 2.10 8.81
N VAL A 105 -4.89 2.70 9.90
CA VAL A 105 -4.79 2.03 11.21
C VAL A 105 -6.17 1.85 11.83
N THR A 106 -6.97 2.93 11.87
CA THR A 106 -8.34 2.88 12.42
C THR A 106 -9.24 1.96 11.62
N ALA A 107 -9.14 1.97 10.30
CA ALA A 107 -9.93 1.12 9.41
C ALA A 107 -9.57 -0.37 9.58
N LEU A 108 -8.28 -0.72 9.62
CA LEU A 108 -7.83 -2.09 9.87
C LEU A 108 -8.29 -2.60 11.23
N THR A 109 -8.15 -1.79 12.28
CA THR A 109 -8.62 -2.14 13.62
C THR A 109 -10.13 -2.42 13.59
N MET A 110 -10.93 -1.48 13.10
CA MET A 110 -12.38 -1.61 13.02
C MET A 110 -12.82 -2.85 12.26
N LEU A 111 -12.29 -3.08 11.06
CA LEU A 111 -12.71 -4.22 10.23
C LEU A 111 -12.26 -5.56 10.81
N THR A 112 -11.10 -5.60 11.43
CA THR A 112 -10.60 -6.81 12.09
C THR A 112 -11.44 -7.14 13.31
N ASP A 113 -11.76 -6.18 14.15
CA ASP A 113 -12.63 -6.36 15.33
C ASP A 113 -14.03 -6.83 14.90
N GLU A 114 -14.61 -6.22 13.87
CA GLU A 114 -15.90 -6.68 13.31
C GLU A 114 -15.84 -8.13 12.81
N MET A 115 -14.75 -8.51 12.16
CA MET A 115 -14.55 -9.88 11.69
C MET A 115 -14.27 -10.87 12.83
N LEU A 116 -13.72 -10.44 13.95
CA LEU A 116 -13.46 -11.29 15.12
C LEU A 116 -14.71 -11.44 15.99
N ASP A 117 -15.36 -10.34 16.33
CA ASP A 117 -16.41 -10.30 17.36
C ASP A 117 -17.80 -10.53 16.79
N ASN A 118 -18.06 -10.01 15.59
CA ASN A 118 -19.39 -9.97 14.98
C ASN A 118 -19.56 -10.90 13.75
N TYR A 119 -18.61 -11.77 13.46
CA TYR A 119 -18.57 -12.61 12.25
C TYR A 119 -19.91 -13.29 11.92
N LYS A 120 -20.60 -13.82 12.91
CA LYS A 120 -21.89 -14.54 12.75
C LYS A 120 -23.04 -13.63 12.33
N HIS A 121 -22.92 -12.34 12.59
CA HIS A 121 -23.94 -11.32 12.30
C HIS A 121 -23.67 -10.58 10.97
N LEU A 122 -22.45 -10.69 10.42
CA LEU A 122 -22.11 -10.13 9.13
C LEU A 122 -22.75 -10.94 7.99
N THR A 123 -23.25 -10.24 6.98
CA THR A 123 -23.64 -10.88 5.72
C THR A 123 -22.42 -11.43 4.98
N ASP A 124 -22.62 -12.41 4.08
CA ASP A 124 -21.49 -12.94 3.31
C ASP A 124 -20.86 -11.86 2.40
N SER A 125 -21.64 -10.91 1.89
CA SER A 125 -21.11 -9.76 1.14
C SER A 125 -20.19 -8.89 2.01
N MET A 126 -20.61 -8.54 3.24
CA MET A 126 -19.77 -7.77 4.16
C MET A 126 -18.47 -8.49 4.49
N LYS A 127 -18.53 -9.81 4.76
CA LYS A 127 -17.32 -10.61 5.02
C LYS A 127 -16.35 -10.59 3.84
N VAL A 128 -16.87 -10.68 2.62
CA VAL A 128 -16.07 -10.64 1.39
C VAL A 128 -15.43 -9.28 1.20
N ASP A 129 -16.17 -8.20 1.40
CA ASP A 129 -15.65 -6.85 1.24
C ASP A 129 -14.62 -6.52 2.32
N TYR A 130 -14.90 -6.86 3.60
CA TYR A 130 -13.96 -6.66 4.71
C TYR A 130 -12.67 -7.46 4.50
N LEU A 131 -12.78 -8.72 4.06
CA LEU A 131 -11.60 -9.54 3.72
C LEU A 131 -10.75 -8.87 2.64
N LYS A 132 -11.35 -8.40 1.55
CA LYS A 132 -10.63 -7.74 0.46
C LYS A 132 -9.98 -6.43 0.91
N MET A 133 -10.67 -5.64 1.74
CA MET A 133 -10.13 -4.41 2.31
C MET A 133 -8.95 -4.70 3.24
N ILE A 134 -9.04 -5.68 4.13
CA ILE A 134 -7.94 -6.07 5.03
C ILE A 134 -6.73 -6.53 4.22
N VAL A 135 -6.93 -7.37 3.19
CA VAL A 135 -5.85 -7.84 2.30
C VAL A 135 -5.10 -6.68 1.67
N HIS A 136 -5.81 -5.67 1.19
CA HIS A 136 -5.23 -4.49 0.56
C HIS A 136 -4.54 -3.58 1.59
N MET A 137 -5.27 -3.17 2.61
CA MET A 137 -4.81 -2.16 3.57
C MET A 137 -3.61 -2.62 4.43
N VAL A 138 -3.45 -3.93 4.69
CA VAL A 138 -2.23 -4.40 5.35
C VAL A 138 -1.01 -4.16 4.46
N GLY A 139 -1.13 -4.29 3.15
CA GLY A 139 -0.10 -3.86 2.21
C GLY A 139 0.20 -2.36 2.33
N ASP A 140 -0.83 -1.54 2.29
CA ASP A 140 -0.75 -0.08 2.38
C ASP A 140 -0.09 0.41 3.67
N LEU A 141 -0.48 -0.17 4.80
CA LEU A 141 0.08 0.14 6.11
C LEU A 141 1.62 -0.03 6.15
N HIS A 142 2.19 -0.88 5.29
CA HIS A 142 3.63 -1.12 5.22
C HIS A 142 4.32 -0.34 4.09
N CYS A 143 3.58 0.41 3.27
CA CYS A 143 4.16 1.26 2.23
C CYS A 143 4.66 2.58 2.84
N PRO A 144 5.96 2.92 2.79
CA PRO A 144 6.48 4.11 3.46
C PRO A 144 5.79 5.41 3.08
N MET A 145 5.43 5.59 1.81
CA MET A 145 4.77 6.84 1.40
C MET A 145 3.31 6.93 1.83
N HIS A 146 2.69 5.85 2.30
CA HIS A 146 1.38 5.86 2.96
C HIS A 146 1.44 6.32 4.43
N ALA A 147 2.65 6.39 5.00
CA ALA A 147 2.96 7.05 6.26
C ALA A 147 3.71 8.37 6.06
N GLY A 148 3.78 8.87 4.81
CA GLY A 148 4.48 10.09 4.46
C GLY A 148 3.82 11.35 5.03
N ARG A 149 4.45 12.51 4.84
CA ARG A 149 4.03 13.78 5.46
C ARG A 149 2.69 14.28 4.94
N LEU A 150 1.86 14.82 5.83
CA LEU A 150 0.59 15.47 5.46
C LEU A 150 0.84 16.72 4.60
N SER A 151 1.87 17.49 4.93
CA SER A 151 2.24 18.74 4.25
C SER A 151 2.54 18.57 2.76
N ASP A 152 2.97 17.36 2.33
CA ASP A 152 3.24 17.06 0.93
C ASP A 152 2.37 15.93 0.35
N LEU A 153 1.30 15.56 1.07
CA LEU A 153 0.36 14.50 0.70
C LEU A 153 1.05 13.14 0.49
N GLY A 154 1.86 12.73 1.49
CA GLY A 154 2.57 11.46 1.43
C GLY A 154 3.60 11.39 0.30
N GLY A 155 4.34 12.47 0.03
CA GLY A 155 5.33 12.55 -1.04
C GLY A 155 4.77 12.83 -2.44
N ASN A 156 3.44 12.97 -2.59
CA ASN A 156 2.84 13.32 -3.89
C ASN A 156 3.25 14.69 -4.40
N ARG A 157 3.53 15.63 -3.50
CA ARG A 157 4.03 16.98 -3.84
C ARG A 157 5.54 17.08 -3.85
N MET A 158 6.27 16.07 -3.37
CA MET A 158 7.72 16.03 -3.40
C MET A 158 8.19 15.62 -4.80
N LYS A 159 8.59 16.61 -5.60
CA LYS A 159 9.05 16.38 -6.98
C LYS A 159 10.43 15.75 -6.98
N VAL A 160 10.57 14.66 -7.72
CA VAL A 160 11.82 13.96 -7.96
C VAL A 160 11.92 13.55 -9.43
N LYS A 161 13.10 13.15 -9.87
CA LYS A 161 13.27 12.43 -11.14
C LYS A 161 13.59 10.97 -10.85
N TRP A 162 12.99 10.08 -11.62
CA TRP A 162 13.29 8.65 -11.61
C TRP A 162 13.97 8.28 -12.91
N PHE A 163 15.28 7.98 -12.84
CA PHE A 163 16.11 7.77 -14.04
C PHE A 163 15.93 8.91 -15.06
N ARG A 164 16.00 10.16 -14.60
CA ARG A 164 15.85 11.42 -15.36
C ARG A 164 14.41 11.75 -15.82
N GLN A 165 13.43 10.93 -15.53
CA GLN A 165 12.01 11.21 -15.84
C GLN A 165 11.33 11.88 -14.64
N ASP A 166 10.61 12.97 -14.89
CA ASP A 166 9.91 13.69 -13.84
C ASP A 166 8.80 12.84 -13.22
N THR A 167 8.74 12.84 -11.89
CA THR A 167 7.74 12.12 -11.09
C THR A 167 7.65 12.74 -9.68
N ASN A 168 7.02 12.04 -8.75
CA ASN A 168 7.02 12.37 -7.34
C ASN A 168 7.51 11.18 -6.49
N LEU A 169 7.86 11.47 -5.23
CA LEU A 169 8.42 10.46 -4.32
C LEU A 169 7.42 9.34 -4.01
N HIS A 170 6.13 9.67 -3.88
CA HIS A 170 5.06 8.69 -3.68
C HIS A 170 5.04 7.64 -4.81
N SER A 171 4.95 8.08 -6.06
CA SER A 171 4.94 7.18 -7.23
C SER A 171 6.22 6.34 -7.38
N VAL A 172 7.34 6.81 -6.85
CA VAL A 172 8.58 6.02 -6.82
C VAL A 172 8.38 4.79 -5.93
N TRP A 173 7.87 4.97 -4.73
CA TRP A 173 7.67 3.88 -3.77
C TRP A 173 6.51 2.96 -4.15
N ASP A 174 5.40 3.50 -4.61
CA ASP A 174 4.23 2.69 -4.98
C ASP A 174 4.53 1.68 -6.09
N SER A 175 5.28 2.08 -7.10
CA SER A 175 5.36 1.25 -8.30
C SER A 175 6.77 1.13 -8.87
N LYS A 176 7.51 2.26 -8.96
CA LYS A 176 8.74 2.29 -9.76
C LYS A 176 9.88 1.56 -9.08
N MET A 177 9.93 1.58 -7.74
CA MET A 177 10.99 0.99 -6.95
C MET A 177 10.99 -0.55 -7.09
N ILE A 178 9.85 -1.19 -6.91
CA ILE A 178 9.74 -2.66 -7.01
C ILE A 178 10.11 -3.17 -8.41
N ASP A 179 9.71 -2.44 -9.46
CA ASP A 179 10.02 -2.80 -10.85
C ASP A 179 11.49 -2.57 -11.21
N SER A 180 12.16 -1.64 -10.53
CA SER A 180 13.57 -1.32 -10.79
C SER A 180 14.50 -2.15 -9.91
N ALA A 181 14.10 -2.52 -8.70
CA ALA A 181 14.90 -3.36 -7.81
C ALA A 181 15.13 -4.76 -8.40
N ARG A 182 14.08 -5.39 -8.91
CA ARG A 182 14.15 -6.70 -9.57
C ARG A 182 13.08 -6.79 -10.66
N LYS A 183 13.42 -7.43 -11.79
CA LYS A 183 12.49 -7.73 -12.89
C LYS A 183 11.70 -9.02 -12.66
N TRP A 184 11.40 -9.31 -11.43
CA TRP A 184 10.71 -10.52 -11.02
C TRP A 184 9.18 -10.37 -11.12
N SER A 185 8.52 -11.49 -11.36
CA SER A 185 7.08 -11.67 -11.10
C SER A 185 6.81 -11.64 -9.59
N TYR A 186 5.55 -11.47 -9.18
CA TYR A 186 5.19 -11.52 -7.77
C TYR A 186 5.53 -12.88 -7.14
N THR A 187 5.46 -13.96 -7.89
CA THR A 187 5.82 -15.30 -7.41
C THR A 187 7.32 -15.43 -7.15
N GLU A 188 8.16 -14.91 -8.05
CA GLU A 188 9.61 -14.90 -7.84
C GLU A 188 9.99 -14.02 -6.64
N TRP A 189 9.35 -12.85 -6.49
CA TRP A 189 9.51 -12.03 -5.28
C TRP A 189 9.18 -12.82 -4.03
N CYS A 190 8.02 -13.47 -3.97
CA CYS A 190 7.58 -14.29 -2.86
C CYS A 190 8.60 -15.39 -2.54
N ASP A 191 9.02 -16.16 -3.53
CA ASP A 191 9.98 -17.27 -3.37
C ASP A 191 11.36 -16.82 -2.88
N GLN A 192 11.78 -15.62 -3.21
CA GLN A 192 13.08 -15.09 -2.78
C GLN A 192 13.02 -14.42 -1.40
N LEU A 193 11.93 -13.77 -1.05
CA LEU A 193 11.78 -13.09 0.24
C LEU A 193 11.41 -14.06 1.37
N ASP A 194 10.48 -15.00 1.12
CA ASP A 194 9.92 -15.90 2.13
C ASP A 194 10.86 -17.06 2.49
N ARG A 195 12.05 -16.71 3.00
CA ARG A 195 13.10 -17.66 3.39
C ARG A 195 13.49 -17.57 4.87
N LYS A 196 12.68 -16.88 5.66
CA LYS A 196 12.96 -16.69 7.09
C LYS A 196 12.41 -17.86 7.93
N ASP A 197 13.09 -18.12 9.04
CA ASP A 197 12.69 -19.17 9.95
C ASP A 197 11.42 -18.80 10.76
N ARG A 198 10.93 -19.77 11.54
CA ARG A 198 9.73 -19.60 12.36
C ARG A 198 9.93 -18.56 13.47
N LYS A 199 11.15 -18.43 14.00
CA LYS A 199 11.44 -17.47 15.06
C LYS A 199 11.32 -16.06 14.55
N TYR A 200 11.95 -15.74 13.42
CA TYR A 200 11.85 -14.45 12.77
C TYR A 200 10.39 -14.08 12.44
N ARG A 201 9.63 -15.01 11.84
CA ARG A 201 8.22 -14.75 11.53
C ARG A 201 7.41 -14.41 12.78
N LYS A 202 7.63 -15.11 13.90
CA LYS A 202 6.94 -14.83 15.16
C LYS A 202 7.28 -13.45 15.71
N GLU A 203 8.52 -13.01 15.58
CA GLU A 203 8.97 -11.68 15.99
C GLU A 203 8.28 -10.60 15.14
N VAL A 204 8.29 -10.75 13.83
CA VAL A 204 7.64 -9.81 12.88
C VAL A 204 6.14 -9.69 13.12
N MET A 205 5.45 -10.79 13.42
CA MET A 205 4.00 -10.79 13.65
C MET A 205 3.59 -10.23 15.01
N SER A 206 4.53 -9.90 15.90
CA SER A 206 4.21 -9.31 17.21
C SER A 206 3.79 -7.83 17.06
N GLY A 207 2.99 -7.36 18.03
CA GLY A 207 2.53 -5.96 18.06
C GLY A 207 1.13 -5.75 17.47
N THR A 208 0.75 -4.50 17.39
CA THR A 208 -0.53 -4.00 16.89
C THR A 208 -0.39 -3.32 15.54
N TYR A 209 -1.49 -2.94 14.90
CA TYR A 209 -1.45 -2.11 13.68
C TYR A 209 -0.73 -0.78 13.90
N GLU A 210 -0.84 -0.18 15.07
CA GLU A 210 -0.16 1.06 15.42
C GLU A 210 1.36 0.85 15.56
N ASP A 211 1.79 -0.23 16.21
CA ASP A 211 3.21 -0.59 16.30
C ASP A 211 3.80 -0.79 14.90
N TRP A 212 3.11 -1.56 14.04
CA TRP A 212 3.54 -1.80 12.66
C TRP A 212 3.56 -0.54 11.79
N PHE A 213 2.59 0.35 12.03
CA PHE A 213 2.54 1.63 11.34
C PHE A 213 3.68 2.56 11.78
N THR A 214 4.06 2.54 13.07
CA THR A 214 5.20 3.29 13.60
C THR A 214 6.50 2.92 12.87
N GLU A 215 6.75 1.62 12.62
CA GLU A 215 7.88 1.19 11.80
C GLU A 215 7.83 1.77 10.37
N THR A 216 6.64 1.94 9.82
CA THR A 216 6.46 2.51 8.48
C THR A 216 6.70 4.02 8.46
N VAL A 217 6.34 4.73 9.54
CA VAL A 217 6.67 6.16 9.74
C VAL A 217 8.18 6.36 9.81
N GLU A 218 8.90 5.50 10.55
CA GLU A 218 10.35 5.53 10.63
C GLU A 218 10.99 5.29 9.27
N ALA A 219 10.53 4.27 8.53
CA ALA A 219 10.99 4.01 7.17
C ALA A 219 10.75 5.19 6.22
N ALA A 220 9.59 5.86 6.34
CA ALA A 220 9.31 7.06 5.56
C ALA A 220 10.28 8.20 5.93
N ALA A 221 10.57 8.39 7.22
CA ALA A 221 11.50 9.43 7.67
C ALA A 221 12.90 9.26 7.07
N ASP A 222 13.44 8.05 7.04
CA ASP A 222 14.75 7.74 6.43
C ASP A 222 14.79 8.08 4.94
N ILE A 223 13.70 7.78 4.22
CA ILE A 223 13.56 8.09 2.79
C ILE A 223 13.54 9.60 2.56
N TYR A 224 12.77 10.33 3.36
CA TYR A 224 12.71 11.78 3.28
C TYR A 224 14.07 12.42 3.59
N GLU A 225 14.76 11.96 4.63
CA GLU A 225 16.09 12.44 5.00
C GLU A 225 17.09 12.26 3.85
N TYR A 226 17.10 11.07 3.22
CA TYR A 226 17.94 10.80 2.07
C TYR A 226 17.66 11.77 0.92
N VAL A 227 16.40 11.95 0.54
CA VAL A 227 16.02 12.82 -0.58
C VAL A 227 16.32 14.30 -0.28
N GLU A 228 16.03 14.75 0.93
CA GLU A 228 16.33 16.12 1.38
C GLU A 228 17.83 16.40 1.46
N SER A 229 18.67 15.42 1.82
CA SER A 229 20.12 15.55 1.87
C SER A 229 20.78 15.86 0.52
N MET A 230 20.09 15.56 -0.59
CA MET A 230 20.58 15.87 -1.93
C MET A 230 20.54 17.37 -2.27
N ASP A 231 19.86 18.18 -1.45
CA ASP A 231 19.75 19.66 -1.58
C ASP A 231 19.42 20.13 -3.00
N GLN A 232 18.44 19.49 -3.63
CA GLN A 232 17.98 19.78 -4.98
C GLN A 232 16.46 19.90 -5.02
N ALA A 233 15.94 20.85 -5.79
CA ALA A 233 14.50 21.06 -5.94
C ALA A 233 13.76 19.85 -6.59
N SER A 234 14.47 19.05 -7.38
CA SER A 234 13.97 17.82 -7.99
C SER A 234 15.13 16.84 -8.17
N PRO A 235 15.54 16.13 -7.09
CA PRO A 235 16.68 15.23 -7.14
C PRO A 235 16.44 14.04 -8.06
N ASN A 236 17.51 13.59 -8.73
CA ASN A 236 17.43 12.45 -9.63
C ASN A 236 17.74 11.15 -8.88
N LEU A 237 16.69 10.42 -8.52
CA LEU A 237 16.78 9.10 -7.94
C LEU A 237 17.00 8.05 -9.04
N SER A 238 18.01 7.19 -8.85
CA SER A 238 18.37 6.19 -9.85
C SER A 238 19.05 4.98 -9.20
N TYR A 239 20.05 4.38 -9.84
CA TYR A 239 20.69 3.14 -9.37
C TYR A 239 21.16 3.18 -7.92
N GLN A 240 21.71 4.30 -7.44
CA GLN A 240 22.16 4.41 -6.04
C GLN A 240 20.98 4.32 -5.09
N PHE A 241 19.89 5.05 -5.34
CA PHE A 241 18.68 4.97 -4.54
C PHE A 241 18.10 3.56 -4.53
N VAL A 242 18.03 2.90 -5.70
CA VAL A 242 17.57 1.52 -5.80
C VAL A 242 18.44 0.59 -4.96
N TYR A 243 19.76 0.75 -5.03
CA TYR A 243 20.70 -0.07 -4.24
C TYR A 243 20.52 0.14 -2.74
N ASP A 244 20.45 1.39 -2.29
CA ASP A 244 20.39 1.75 -0.88
C ASP A 244 19.06 1.32 -0.23
N PHE A 245 17.95 1.44 -0.97
CA PHE A 245 16.61 1.20 -0.44
C PHE A 245 15.97 -0.15 -0.84
N SER A 246 16.62 -0.98 -1.66
CA SER A 246 16.11 -2.33 -1.95
C SER A 246 15.97 -3.19 -0.69
N PRO A 247 16.90 -3.18 0.29
CA PRO A 247 16.72 -3.94 1.53
C PRO A 247 15.47 -3.50 2.32
N LEU A 248 15.19 -2.21 2.40
CA LEU A 248 13.98 -1.69 3.06
C LEU A 248 12.72 -2.11 2.32
N LEU A 249 12.69 -2.00 0.98
CA LEU A 249 11.57 -2.49 0.17
C LEU A 249 11.28 -3.97 0.42
N GLU A 250 12.32 -4.80 0.38
CA GLU A 250 12.24 -6.25 0.59
C GLU A 250 11.69 -6.56 2.00
N GLU A 251 12.15 -5.83 3.01
CA GLU A 251 11.70 -5.97 4.38
C GLU A 251 10.22 -5.59 4.54
N ARG A 252 9.81 -4.43 4.02
CA ARG A 252 8.41 -3.97 4.13
C ARG A 252 7.41 -4.92 3.46
N LEU A 253 7.74 -5.44 2.28
CA LEU A 253 6.93 -6.43 1.59
C LEU A 253 6.81 -7.74 2.38
N LEU A 254 7.92 -8.23 2.93
CA LEU A 254 7.96 -9.46 3.71
C LEU A 254 7.18 -9.34 5.02
N HIS A 255 7.39 -8.24 5.76
CA HIS A 255 6.68 -7.96 7.01
C HIS A 255 5.16 -7.86 6.77
N ALA A 256 4.75 -7.12 5.74
CA ALA A 256 3.34 -7.03 5.35
C ALA A 256 2.73 -8.42 5.09
N GLY A 257 3.42 -9.28 4.34
CA GLY A 257 2.95 -10.63 4.03
C GLY A 257 2.76 -11.50 5.28
N TYR A 258 3.74 -11.51 6.20
CA TYR A 258 3.63 -12.29 7.45
C TYR A 258 2.54 -11.75 8.37
N ARG A 259 2.41 -10.43 8.50
CA ARG A 259 1.39 -9.77 9.31
C ARG A 259 -0.01 -9.97 8.75
N LEU A 260 -0.16 -9.92 7.44
CA LEU A 260 -1.43 -10.27 6.77
C LEU A 260 -1.82 -11.73 7.06
N ALA A 261 -0.88 -12.68 6.94
CA ALA A 261 -1.15 -14.08 7.28
C ALA A 261 -1.57 -14.24 8.74
N TYR A 262 -0.90 -13.52 9.66
CA TYR A 262 -1.26 -13.54 11.08
C TYR A 262 -2.69 -13.05 11.31
N VAL A 263 -3.04 -11.88 10.80
CA VAL A 263 -4.39 -11.29 10.93
C VAL A 263 -5.46 -12.24 10.38
N LEU A 264 -5.26 -12.77 9.17
CA LEU A 264 -6.22 -13.69 8.55
C LEU A 264 -6.34 -15.01 9.31
N ASN A 265 -5.25 -15.53 9.86
CA ASN A 265 -5.31 -16.73 10.70
C ASN A 265 -6.05 -16.50 12.02
N GLU A 266 -5.95 -15.31 12.60
CA GLU A 266 -6.71 -14.93 13.81
C GLU A 266 -8.20 -14.81 13.51
N ILE A 267 -8.58 -14.15 12.42
CA ILE A 267 -9.99 -13.98 12.00
C ILE A 267 -10.64 -15.35 11.70
N PHE A 268 -9.93 -16.25 11.06
CA PHE A 268 -10.47 -17.52 10.60
C PHE A 268 -10.03 -18.72 11.46
N LYS A 269 -9.85 -18.51 12.74
CA LYS A 269 -9.55 -19.58 13.74
C LYS A 269 -10.58 -20.71 13.77
#